data_190724d2b903e9dd661342fad32452ac
#
_entry.id   190724d2b903e9dd661342fad32452ac
#
_cell.length_a   1.000
_cell.length_b   1.000
_cell.length_c   1.000
_cell.angle_alpha   90.00
_cell.angle_beta   90.00
_cell.angle_gamma   90.00
#
_symmetry.space_group_name_H-M   'P 1'
#
loop_
_entity.id
_entity.type
_entity.pdbx_description
1 polymer ?
#
loop_
_entity_poly.entity_id
_entity_poly.type
_entity_poly.pdbx_seq_one_letter_code
_entity_poly.pdbx_strand_id
1 'polypeptide(L)'
;RPNSYTKGEQDTDVVITTTELLRMIDNFGLDFAVLEPEACDMPFGFGSGGGVIFGVTGGVTEAVLRRLTNDHSKEAMHEIAESGVRGEEGIKEFSVDYQGTEIKICVASGLANARKVMDQVKNGEKEYHLIEIMACRRGCIMGGGQPTRAGDRTKSLRAKGLYNADNTTIIKKSDENP
;
A
#
# COMPACT_ATOMS: atom_id res chain seq x y z
N ARG A 1 1.78 -4.83 -20.08
CA ARG A 1 1.84 -3.95 -21.28
C ARG A 1 2.98 -4.43 -22.15
N PRO A 2 2.75 -5.00 -23.31
CA PRO A 2 3.83 -5.42 -24.18
C PRO A 2 4.57 -4.18 -24.74
N ASN A 3 5.91 -4.21 -24.72
CA ASN A 3 6.79 -3.29 -25.42
C ASN A 3 6.75 -1.82 -24.95
N SER A 4 6.68 -1.55 -23.65
CA SER A 4 6.64 -0.18 -23.14
C SER A 4 8.01 0.50 -23.15
N TYR A 5 9.09 -0.23 -22.89
CA TYR A 5 10.42 0.31 -22.67
C TYR A 5 11.45 -0.17 -23.71
N THR A 6 11.39 -1.44 -24.11
CA THR A 6 12.36 -2.02 -25.06
C THR A 6 11.67 -2.37 -26.36
N LYS A 7 12.07 -1.72 -27.46
CA LYS A 7 11.44 -1.93 -28.76
C LYS A 7 11.70 -3.34 -29.28
N GLY A 8 10.64 -4.12 -29.38
CA GLY A 8 10.66 -5.50 -29.88
C GLY A 8 10.81 -6.58 -28.81
N GLU A 9 11.00 -6.21 -27.54
CA GLU A 9 11.02 -7.14 -26.42
C GLU A 9 9.79 -6.96 -25.53
N GLN A 10 9.39 -8.02 -24.87
CA GLN A 10 8.25 -8.00 -23.94
C GLN A 10 8.76 -7.62 -22.55
N ASP A 11 8.23 -6.54 -21.98
CA ASP A 11 8.67 -6.05 -20.65
C ASP A 11 8.31 -7.01 -19.52
N THR A 12 7.30 -7.85 -19.71
CA THR A 12 6.80 -8.79 -18.71
C THR A 12 6.39 -10.10 -19.38
N ASP A 13 7.03 -11.20 -19.05
CA ASP A 13 6.77 -12.51 -19.65
C ASP A 13 5.58 -13.19 -19.02
N VAL A 14 5.47 -13.18 -17.70
CA VAL A 14 4.43 -13.86 -16.94
C VAL A 14 3.96 -12.99 -15.78
N VAL A 15 2.66 -12.96 -15.54
CA VAL A 15 2.05 -12.34 -14.38
C VAL A 15 1.33 -13.42 -13.59
N ILE A 16 1.69 -13.59 -12.32
CA ILE A 16 1.09 -14.56 -11.41
C ILE A 16 0.51 -13.87 -10.19
N THR A 17 -0.55 -14.44 -9.65
CA THR A 17 -1.14 -14.02 -8.37
C THR A 17 -0.41 -14.66 -7.19
N THR A 18 -0.62 -14.14 -5.99
CA THR A 18 -0.09 -14.75 -4.75
C THR A 18 -0.57 -16.21 -4.59
N THR A 19 -1.83 -16.48 -4.95
CA THR A 19 -2.38 -17.85 -4.88
C THR A 19 -1.67 -18.79 -5.85
N GLU A 20 -1.36 -18.32 -7.06
CA GLU A 20 -0.60 -19.11 -8.04
C GLU A 20 0.83 -19.34 -7.59
N LEU A 21 1.49 -18.34 -7.01
CA LEU A 21 2.82 -18.50 -6.40
C LEU A 21 2.81 -19.57 -5.30
N LEU A 22 1.83 -19.54 -4.40
CA LEU A 22 1.70 -20.57 -3.37
C LEU A 22 1.52 -21.97 -3.96
N ARG A 23 0.70 -22.11 -5.01
CA ARG A 23 0.56 -23.41 -5.73
C ARG A 23 1.88 -23.87 -6.36
N MET A 24 2.67 -22.95 -6.89
CA MET A 24 4.00 -23.28 -7.42
C MET A 24 4.92 -23.80 -6.30
N ILE A 25 4.95 -23.13 -5.16
CA ILE A 25 5.74 -23.54 -3.98
C ILE A 25 5.32 -24.97 -3.55
N ASP A 26 4.01 -25.20 -3.40
CA ASP A 26 3.46 -26.52 -3.04
C ASP A 26 3.81 -27.60 -4.07
N ASN A 27 3.69 -27.31 -5.37
CA ASN A 27 3.99 -28.25 -6.45
C ASN A 27 5.47 -28.64 -6.52
N PHE A 28 6.37 -27.72 -6.15
CA PHE A 28 7.81 -27.99 -6.03
C PHE A 28 8.18 -28.71 -4.72
N GLY A 29 7.23 -28.93 -3.83
CA GLY A 29 7.47 -29.60 -2.55
C GLY A 29 8.33 -28.76 -1.59
N LEU A 30 8.33 -27.44 -1.73
CA LEU A 30 9.13 -26.55 -0.89
C LEU A 30 8.42 -26.30 0.45
N ASP A 31 9.08 -26.62 1.54
CA ASP A 31 8.64 -26.21 2.87
C ASP A 31 9.16 -24.80 3.19
N PHE A 32 8.29 -23.83 2.99
CA PHE A 32 8.60 -22.41 3.18
C PHE A 32 9.04 -22.08 4.63
N ALA A 33 8.65 -22.90 5.62
CA ALA A 33 8.96 -22.64 7.03
C ALA A 33 10.41 -22.94 7.39
N VAL A 34 11.08 -23.78 6.58
CA VAL A 34 12.47 -24.22 6.84
C VAL A 34 13.48 -23.64 5.85
N LEU A 35 13.05 -22.78 4.93
CA LEU A 35 13.96 -22.11 4.00
C LEU A 35 14.86 -21.13 4.75
N GLU A 36 16.14 -21.16 4.43
CA GLU A 36 17.09 -20.19 4.93
C GLU A 36 16.82 -18.82 4.26
N PRO A 37 16.86 -17.72 5.03
CA PRO A 37 16.72 -16.38 4.47
C PRO A 37 17.91 -16.03 3.57
N GLU A 38 17.61 -15.49 2.39
CA GLU A 38 18.61 -15.00 1.44
C GLU A 38 18.35 -13.55 1.07
N ALA A 39 19.40 -12.82 0.68
CA ALA A 39 19.25 -11.45 0.19
C ALA A 39 18.72 -11.46 -1.24
N CYS A 40 17.91 -10.45 -1.58
CA CYS A 40 17.46 -10.26 -2.95
C CYS A 40 18.63 -9.86 -3.86
N ASP A 41 18.55 -10.27 -5.13
CA ASP A 41 19.51 -9.87 -6.14
C ASP A 41 19.51 -8.35 -6.36
N MET A 42 20.71 -7.79 -6.57
CA MET A 42 20.87 -6.41 -7.00
C MET A 42 20.61 -6.32 -8.51
N PRO A 43 20.05 -5.22 -9.04
CA PRO A 43 19.78 -3.93 -8.42
C PRO A 43 18.42 -3.82 -7.72
N PHE A 44 17.58 -4.83 -7.74
CA PHE A 44 16.23 -4.77 -7.18
C PHE A 44 16.16 -5.07 -5.68
N GLY A 45 17.32 -5.11 -4.99
CA GLY A 45 17.42 -5.43 -3.57
C GLY A 45 16.91 -4.34 -2.61
N PHE A 46 16.70 -3.11 -3.08
CA PHE A 46 16.25 -1.99 -2.26
C PHE A 46 14.80 -1.61 -2.58
N GLY A 47 13.95 -1.70 -1.56
CA GLY A 47 12.61 -1.17 -1.61
C GLY A 47 12.43 -0.02 -0.62
N SER A 48 11.47 0.86 -0.85
CA SER A 48 11.08 1.87 0.12
C SER A 48 9.92 1.41 0.99
N GLY A 49 9.90 1.83 2.26
CA GLY A 49 8.77 1.59 3.15
C GLY A 49 7.47 2.17 2.59
N GLY A 50 7.55 3.36 1.96
CA GLY A 50 6.42 3.96 1.26
C GLY A 50 5.83 3.05 0.16
N GLY A 51 6.68 2.36 -0.62
CA GLY A 51 6.21 1.40 -1.63
C GLY A 51 5.60 0.14 -1.01
N VAL A 52 6.17 -0.36 0.07
CA VAL A 52 5.69 -1.57 0.76
C VAL A 52 4.27 -1.39 1.28
N ILE A 53 3.94 -0.25 1.89
CA ILE A 53 2.63 -0.01 2.49
C ILE A 53 1.50 0.24 1.49
N PHE A 54 1.77 0.35 0.20
CA PHE A 54 0.73 0.51 -0.84
C PHE A 54 -0.32 -0.60 -0.85
N GLY A 55 0.01 -1.76 -0.31
CA GLY A 55 -0.90 -2.90 -0.22
C GLY A 55 -2.07 -2.71 0.75
N VAL A 56 -2.00 -1.76 1.68
CA VAL A 56 -3.06 -1.46 2.65
C VAL A 56 -3.82 -0.19 2.30
N THR A 57 -5.07 -0.11 2.72
CA THR A 57 -5.90 1.10 2.58
C THR A 57 -5.30 2.25 3.40
N GLY A 58 -5.03 3.37 2.77
CA GLY A 58 -4.35 4.52 3.33
C GLY A 58 -2.84 4.52 3.08
N GLY A 59 -2.27 3.42 2.58
CA GLY A 59 -0.83 3.31 2.38
C GLY A 59 -0.29 4.24 1.29
N VAL A 60 -1.06 4.48 0.23
CA VAL A 60 -0.69 5.45 -0.80
C VAL A 60 -0.73 6.87 -0.23
N THR A 61 -1.79 7.21 0.50
CA THR A 61 -1.91 8.49 1.19
C THR A 61 -0.76 8.69 2.18
N GLU A 62 -0.43 7.68 2.97
CA GLU A 62 0.71 7.75 3.90
C GLU A 62 2.02 8.00 3.17
N ALA A 63 2.25 7.35 2.02
CA ALA A 63 3.44 7.60 1.22
C ALA A 63 3.48 9.03 0.66
N VAL A 64 2.33 9.60 0.26
CA VAL A 64 2.22 11.01 -0.15
C VAL A 64 2.55 11.94 1.02
N LEU A 65 2.00 11.70 2.21
CA LEU A 65 2.28 12.50 3.40
C LEU A 65 3.77 12.44 3.79
N ARG A 66 4.39 11.26 3.72
CA ARG A 66 5.83 11.11 3.92
C ARG A 66 6.64 11.93 2.92
N ARG A 67 6.19 12.02 1.67
CA ARG A 67 6.86 12.84 0.63
C ARG A 67 6.76 14.34 0.92
N LEU A 68 5.66 14.80 1.50
CA LEU A 68 5.45 16.19 1.81
C LEU A 68 6.29 16.70 2.99
N THR A 69 6.67 15.84 3.94
CA THR A 69 7.52 16.23 5.05
C THR A 69 9.00 16.26 4.65
N ASN A 70 9.75 17.25 5.15
CA ASN A 70 11.20 17.30 5.08
C ASN A 70 11.88 16.60 6.26
N ASP A 71 11.11 16.19 7.26
CA ASP A 71 11.60 15.46 8.41
C ASP A 71 11.64 13.95 8.11
N HIS A 72 12.81 13.34 8.30
CA HIS A 72 13.07 11.91 8.07
C HIS A 72 13.16 11.13 9.39
N SER A 73 12.88 11.78 10.52
CA SER A 73 12.93 11.15 11.84
C SER A 73 11.88 10.05 11.97
N LYS A 74 12.12 9.12 12.88
CA LYS A 74 11.13 8.09 13.20
C LYS A 74 9.87 8.69 13.83
N GLU A 75 10.05 9.76 14.55
CA GLU A 75 8.99 10.54 15.19
C GLU A 75 8.04 11.12 14.15
N ALA A 76 8.56 11.79 13.13
CA ALA A 76 7.74 12.33 12.03
C ALA A 76 7.00 11.22 11.26
N MET A 77 7.65 10.08 11.01
CA MET A 77 6.99 8.93 10.37
C MET A 77 5.89 8.34 11.25
N HIS A 78 6.08 8.35 12.56
CA HIS A 78 5.07 7.90 13.53
C HIS A 78 3.88 8.85 13.59
N GLU A 79 4.10 10.15 13.65
CA GLU A 79 3.04 11.17 13.62
C GLU A 79 2.17 11.04 12.36
N ILE A 80 2.79 10.84 11.19
CA ILE A 80 2.06 10.58 9.95
C ILE A 80 1.21 9.30 10.06
N ALA A 81 1.76 8.23 10.61
CA ALA A 81 1.05 6.98 10.78
C ALA A 81 -0.17 7.10 11.72
N GLU A 82 -0.10 7.96 12.74
CA GLU A 82 -1.16 8.22 13.71
C GLU A 82 -2.14 9.32 13.27
N SER A 83 -1.90 10.00 12.15
CA SER A 83 -2.73 11.11 11.66
C SER A 83 -4.19 10.74 11.29
N GLY A 84 -4.55 9.46 11.38
CA GLY A 84 -5.83 8.91 10.92
C GLY A 84 -5.76 8.19 9.58
N VAL A 85 -4.57 8.19 8.93
CA VAL A 85 -4.36 7.52 7.65
C VAL A 85 -4.46 6.00 7.76
N ARG A 86 -4.02 5.42 8.87
CA ARG A 86 -4.13 3.99 9.18
C ARG A 86 -5.48 3.69 9.82
N GLY A 87 -6.00 2.50 9.62
CA GLY A 87 -7.28 2.07 10.18
C GLY A 87 -8.05 1.15 9.24
N GLU A 88 -9.11 0.55 9.75
CA GLU A 88 -9.89 -0.47 9.05
C GLU A 88 -11.22 0.04 8.49
N GLU A 89 -11.60 1.28 8.77
CA GLU A 89 -12.84 1.87 8.29
C GLU A 89 -12.88 1.93 6.75
N GLY A 90 -14.09 1.80 6.22
CA GLY A 90 -14.32 1.83 4.78
C GLY A 90 -14.16 3.22 4.18
N ILE A 91 -14.43 4.27 4.95
CA ILE A 91 -14.16 5.67 4.64
C ILE A 91 -13.49 6.28 5.87
N LYS A 92 -12.34 6.90 5.67
CA LYS A 92 -11.60 7.66 6.68
C LYS A 92 -11.47 9.10 6.21
N GLU A 93 -11.76 10.02 7.09
CA GLU A 93 -11.64 11.45 6.84
C GLU A 93 -10.78 12.05 7.96
N PHE A 94 -9.77 12.79 7.59
CA PHE A 94 -8.87 13.46 8.52
C PHE A 94 -8.21 14.65 7.84
N SER A 95 -7.55 15.50 8.61
CA SER A 95 -6.76 16.60 8.08
C SER A 95 -5.35 16.60 8.68
N VAL A 96 -4.42 17.17 7.94
CA VAL A 96 -3.04 17.41 8.36
C VAL A 96 -2.68 18.85 8.05
N ASP A 97 -1.83 19.45 8.89
CA ASP A 97 -1.22 20.75 8.56
C ASP A 97 -0.05 20.57 7.60
N TYR A 98 -0.04 21.34 6.54
CA TYR A 98 1.08 21.43 5.62
C TYR A 98 1.42 22.90 5.39
N GLN A 99 2.53 23.35 5.95
CA GLN A 99 3.02 24.73 5.82
C GLN A 99 1.97 25.79 6.23
N GLY A 100 1.22 25.51 7.30
CA GLY A 100 0.18 26.41 7.80
C GLY A 100 -1.15 26.31 7.04
N THR A 101 -1.29 25.36 6.15
CA THR A 101 -2.54 25.09 5.42
C THR A 101 -3.11 23.74 5.84
N GLU A 102 -4.38 23.73 6.25
CA GLU A 102 -5.11 22.48 6.55
C GLU A 102 -5.39 21.71 5.26
N ILE A 103 -4.82 20.52 5.12
CA ILE A 103 -5.05 19.60 4.01
C ILE A 103 -6.07 18.56 4.42
N LYS A 104 -7.25 18.62 3.85
CA LYS A 104 -8.35 17.68 4.08
C LYS A 104 -8.19 16.46 3.20
N ILE A 105 -8.23 15.28 3.81
CA ILE A 105 -7.92 14.00 3.16
C ILE A 105 -9.08 13.03 3.38
N CYS A 106 -9.38 12.26 2.33
CA CYS A 106 -10.31 11.16 2.40
C CYS A 106 -9.67 9.89 1.83
N VAL A 107 -9.83 8.77 2.53
CA VAL A 107 -9.42 7.44 2.07
C VAL A 107 -10.65 6.56 1.98
N ALA A 108 -11.01 6.12 0.79
CA ALA A 108 -12.17 5.27 0.52
C ALA A 108 -11.74 3.87 0.05
N SER A 109 -12.22 2.85 0.76
CA SER A 109 -11.95 1.45 0.48
C SER A 109 -13.19 0.74 -0.06
N GLY A 110 -13.10 0.26 -1.30
CA GLY A 110 -14.18 -0.38 -2.04
C GLY A 110 -15.01 0.60 -2.87
N LEU A 111 -15.47 0.15 -4.03
CA LEU A 111 -16.16 1.02 -5.01
C LEU A 111 -17.48 1.60 -4.50
N ALA A 112 -18.20 0.91 -3.61
CA ALA A 112 -19.42 1.45 -3.00
C ALA A 112 -19.14 2.67 -2.11
N ASN A 113 -18.03 2.65 -1.36
CA ASN A 113 -17.57 3.79 -0.56
C ASN A 113 -17.04 4.91 -1.46
N ALA A 114 -16.29 4.56 -2.51
CA ALA A 114 -15.86 5.53 -3.51
C ALA A 114 -17.04 6.29 -4.12
N ARG A 115 -18.12 5.58 -4.47
CA ARG A 115 -19.34 6.20 -4.99
C ARG A 115 -19.94 7.22 -4.01
N LYS A 116 -20.05 6.85 -2.73
CA LYS A 116 -20.55 7.76 -1.68
C LYS A 116 -19.73 9.04 -1.59
N VAL A 117 -18.41 8.91 -1.53
CA VAL A 117 -17.49 10.05 -1.46
C VAL A 117 -17.63 10.94 -2.69
N MET A 118 -17.67 10.34 -3.89
CA MET A 118 -17.82 11.08 -5.14
C MET A 118 -19.16 11.82 -5.24
N ASP A 119 -20.26 11.21 -4.78
CA ASP A 119 -21.57 11.84 -4.77
C ASP A 119 -21.60 13.03 -3.78
N GLN A 120 -20.99 12.89 -2.59
CA GLN A 120 -20.87 13.99 -1.62
C GLN A 120 -20.06 15.18 -2.18
N VAL A 121 -18.93 14.90 -2.84
CA VAL A 121 -18.11 15.95 -3.47
C VAL A 121 -18.89 16.62 -4.62
N LYS A 122 -19.54 15.83 -5.47
CA LYS A 122 -20.34 16.35 -6.59
C LYS A 122 -21.51 17.24 -6.14
N ASN A 123 -22.12 16.89 -5.01
CA ASN A 123 -23.24 17.66 -4.43
C ASN A 123 -22.77 18.90 -3.65
N GLY A 124 -21.45 19.11 -3.49
CA GLY A 124 -20.89 20.20 -2.68
C GLY A 124 -21.01 19.99 -1.17
N GLU A 125 -21.31 18.78 -0.72
CA GLU A 125 -21.44 18.45 0.72
C GLU A 125 -20.09 18.31 1.40
N LYS A 126 -19.07 17.88 0.64
CA LYS A 126 -17.70 17.66 1.11
C LYS A 126 -16.67 18.19 0.12
N GLU A 127 -15.54 18.65 0.65
CA GLU A 127 -14.39 19.12 -0.11
C GLU A 127 -13.11 18.51 0.47
N TYR A 128 -12.27 17.93 -0.41
CA TYR A 128 -11.00 17.32 -0.05
C TYR A 128 -9.89 17.80 -0.98
N HIS A 129 -8.68 17.91 -0.45
CA HIS A 129 -7.46 18.19 -1.20
C HIS A 129 -6.86 16.91 -1.79
N LEU A 130 -7.04 15.77 -1.10
CA LEU A 130 -6.58 14.46 -1.53
C LEU A 130 -7.66 13.41 -1.26
N ILE A 131 -7.92 12.57 -2.26
CA ILE A 131 -8.83 11.42 -2.13
C ILE A 131 -8.09 10.19 -2.62
N GLU A 132 -7.86 9.23 -1.73
CA GLU A 132 -7.41 7.88 -2.10
C GLU A 132 -8.61 6.96 -2.30
N ILE A 133 -8.64 6.25 -3.42
CA ILE A 133 -9.66 5.23 -3.70
C ILE A 133 -8.97 3.89 -3.94
N MET A 134 -9.24 2.93 -3.06
CA MET A 134 -8.87 1.54 -3.26
C MET A 134 -10.08 0.76 -3.81
N ALA A 135 -9.98 0.25 -5.05
CA ALA A 135 -11.05 -0.54 -5.67
C ALA A 135 -11.34 -1.83 -4.90
N CYS A 136 -10.29 -2.52 -4.48
CA CYS A 136 -10.41 -3.69 -3.62
C CYS A 136 -10.76 -3.26 -2.20
N ARG A 137 -11.84 -3.83 -1.66
CA ARG A 137 -12.21 -3.62 -0.27
C ARG A 137 -11.08 -4.08 0.64
N ARG A 138 -10.62 -3.22 1.56
CA ARG A 138 -9.51 -3.45 2.50
C ARG A 138 -8.11 -3.43 1.89
N GLY A 139 -7.95 -2.97 0.63
CA GLY A 139 -6.66 -2.86 -0.05
C GLY A 139 -6.22 -4.13 -0.75
N CYS A 140 -5.04 -4.10 -1.36
CA CYS A 140 -4.48 -5.19 -2.16
C CYS A 140 -4.20 -6.46 -1.34
N ILE A 141 -3.94 -6.33 -0.04
CA ILE A 141 -3.75 -7.46 0.87
C ILE A 141 -4.96 -8.40 0.96
N MET A 142 -6.16 -7.93 0.57
CA MET A 142 -7.40 -8.68 0.51
C MET A 142 -8.00 -8.69 -0.90
N GLY A 143 -7.23 -8.27 -1.90
CA GLY A 143 -7.64 -8.18 -3.29
C GLY A 143 -7.75 -9.53 -4.00
N GLY A 144 -8.18 -9.48 -5.26
CA GLY A 144 -8.23 -10.65 -6.13
C GLY A 144 -6.84 -11.30 -6.30
N GLY A 145 -6.81 -12.62 -6.29
CA GLY A 145 -5.55 -13.35 -6.36
C GLY A 145 -4.85 -13.58 -5.02
N GLN A 146 -5.34 -13.00 -3.93
CA GLN A 146 -4.88 -13.34 -2.59
C GLN A 146 -5.56 -14.63 -2.10
N PRO A 147 -4.86 -15.45 -1.28
CA PRO A 147 -5.47 -16.63 -0.68
C PRO A 147 -6.71 -16.28 0.15
N THR A 148 -7.81 -17.00 -0.11
CA THR A 148 -9.15 -16.69 0.42
C THR A 148 -9.41 -17.19 1.84
N ARG A 149 -8.42 -17.58 2.62
CA ARG A 149 -8.65 -17.91 4.03
C ARG A 149 -9.22 -16.69 4.75
N ALA A 150 -10.54 -16.73 4.88
CA ALA A 150 -11.34 -15.61 5.32
C ALA A 150 -11.27 -15.43 6.84
N GLY A 151 -11.13 -14.18 7.28
CA GLY A 151 -11.31 -13.74 8.66
C GLY A 151 -10.66 -12.37 8.86
N ASP A 152 -11.26 -11.56 9.70
CA ASP A 152 -10.73 -10.24 10.04
C ASP A 152 -9.30 -10.33 10.62
N ARG A 153 -8.99 -11.43 11.34
CA ARG A 153 -7.65 -11.73 11.82
C ARG A 153 -6.62 -11.84 10.70
N THR A 154 -6.97 -12.47 9.56
CA THR A 154 -6.05 -12.60 8.40
C THR A 154 -5.69 -11.24 7.83
N LYS A 155 -6.65 -10.33 7.70
CA LYS A 155 -6.41 -8.96 7.24
C LYS A 155 -5.43 -8.23 8.15
N SER A 156 -5.71 -8.24 9.45
CA SER A 156 -4.87 -7.57 10.44
C SER A 156 -3.44 -8.12 10.43
N LEU A 157 -3.26 -9.43 10.32
CA LEU A 157 -1.93 -10.06 10.22
C LEU A 157 -1.20 -9.66 8.93
N ARG A 158 -1.89 -9.59 7.79
CA ARG A 158 -1.28 -9.15 6.52
C ARG A 158 -0.88 -7.67 6.56
N ALA A 159 -1.74 -6.80 7.08
CA ALA A 159 -1.43 -5.40 7.29
C ALA A 159 -0.21 -5.23 8.23
N LYS A 160 -0.19 -5.96 9.35
CA LYS A 160 0.93 -5.98 10.28
C LYS A 160 2.22 -6.42 9.60
N GLY A 161 2.16 -7.41 8.70
CA GLY A 161 3.32 -7.86 7.91
C GLY A 161 3.91 -6.73 7.07
N LEU A 162 3.07 -5.96 6.36
CA LEU A 162 3.53 -4.82 5.56
C LEU A 162 4.10 -3.69 6.44
N TYR A 163 3.45 -3.37 7.55
CA TYR A 163 3.96 -2.34 8.46
C TYR A 163 5.26 -2.78 9.15
N ASN A 164 5.43 -4.06 9.47
CA ASN A 164 6.70 -4.57 9.99
C ASN A 164 7.82 -4.46 8.93
N ALA A 165 7.53 -4.81 7.68
CA ALA A 165 8.48 -4.65 6.58
C ALA A 165 8.85 -3.17 6.39
N ASP A 166 7.88 -2.25 6.39
CA ASP A 166 8.12 -0.81 6.39
C ASP A 166 9.03 -0.39 7.55
N ASN A 167 8.76 -0.86 8.77
CA ASN A 167 9.55 -0.50 9.95
C ASN A 167 11.02 -0.92 9.82
N THR A 168 11.30 -2.03 9.15
CA THR A 168 12.67 -2.55 8.94
C THR A 168 13.36 -1.93 7.72
N THR A 169 12.62 -1.33 6.79
CA THR A 169 13.18 -0.69 5.60
C THR A 169 13.91 0.60 5.98
N ILE A 170 15.13 0.78 5.45
CA ILE A 170 15.96 1.96 5.71
C ILE A 170 15.36 3.18 4.99
N ILE A 171 15.02 3.03 3.71
CA ILE A 171 14.44 4.08 2.88
C ILE A 171 12.94 4.16 3.20
N LYS A 172 12.48 5.29 3.72
CA LYS A 172 11.07 5.48 4.10
C LYS A 172 10.21 6.09 3.00
N LYS A 173 10.80 6.95 2.20
CA LYS A 173 10.12 7.68 1.12
C LYS A 173 10.40 7.04 -0.23
N SER A 174 9.39 6.97 -1.08
CA SER A 174 9.52 6.32 -2.40
C SER A 174 10.41 7.09 -3.37
N ASP A 175 10.51 8.41 -3.21
CA ASP A 175 11.34 9.28 -4.04
C ASP A 175 12.84 9.28 -3.66
N GLU A 176 13.19 8.64 -2.57
CA GLU A 176 14.57 8.43 -2.12
C GLU A 176 15.13 7.06 -2.55
N ASN A 177 14.33 6.27 -3.24
CA ASN A 177 14.76 5.00 -3.78
C ASN A 177 15.65 5.26 -5.02
N PRO A 178 16.92 4.77 -5.03
CA PRO A 178 17.88 5.04 -6.10
C PRO A 178 17.47 4.45 -7.46
#